data_e34110bbf45033ab7125d399fcd2798d
#
_entry.id   e34110bbf45033ab7125d399fcd2798d
#
_cell.length_a   1.000
_cell.length_b   1.000
_cell.length_c   1.000
_cell.angle_alpha   90.00
_cell.angle_beta   90.00
_cell.angle_gamma   90.00
#
_symmetry.space_group_name_H-M   'P 1'
#
loop_
_entity.id
_entity.type
_entity.pdbx_description
1 polymer ?
#
loop_
_entity_poly.entity_id
_entity_poly.type
_entity_poly.pdbx_seq_one_letter_code
_entity_poly.pdbx_strand_id
1 'polypeptide(L)'
;FSEFGLIVGALAVSLGLLAESWLVVIALSLSVSFVITSVLYRTSHSQYHRYKDTIKRFEKNRRLKEDIYPTLHKAEFLVLGMGRVGQGAFNALSKLADVSVWGMDADRVKVKQLASEGLNVICGDGEDVDLWDNLELKNVHLILLALPSIQDAINITRQLRNAGYTGKVAAIARYEDEVNHLLEQGVDKVFNFFTEAGLGFAEESLAYANTQQK
;
A
#
# COMPACT_ATOMS: atom_id res chain seq x y z
N PHE A 1 -23.06 16.13 5.76
CA PHE A 1 -23.31 17.40 6.45
C PHE A 1 -21.95 18.10 6.60
N SER A 2 -21.90 19.42 6.33
CA SER A 2 -20.68 20.21 6.31
C SER A 2 -20.81 21.40 7.27
N GLU A 3 -19.73 21.79 7.90
CA GLU A 3 -19.63 23.02 8.73
C GLU A 3 -20.03 24.28 7.95
N PHE A 4 -19.89 24.26 6.61
CA PHE A 4 -20.41 25.32 5.75
C PHE A 4 -21.92 25.54 5.91
N GLY A 5 -22.68 24.53 6.31
CA GLY A 5 -24.11 24.65 6.61
C GLY A 5 -24.38 25.63 7.76
N LEU A 6 -23.50 25.67 8.78
CA LEU A 6 -23.59 26.63 9.87
C LEU A 6 -23.27 28.04 9.42
N ILE A 7 -22.25 28.22 8.55
CA ILE A 7 -21.87 29.54 8.02
C ILE A 7 -23.02 30.10 7.18
N VAL A 8 -23.57 29.31 6.26
CA VAL A 8 -24.72 29.71 5.42
C VAL A 8 -25.96 29.98 6.27
N GLY A 9 -26.22 29.15 7.29
CA GLY A 9 -27.31 29.35 8.24
C GLY A 9 -27.17 30.65 9.02
N ALA A 10 -25.96 30.97 9.53
CA ALA A 10 -25.68 32.21 10.23
C ALA A 10 -25.90 33.45 9.33
N LEU A 11 -25.45 33.36 8.07
CA LEU A 11 -25.69 34.41 7.08
C LEU A 11 -27.20 34.59 6.80
N ALA A 12 -27.94 33.50 6.64
CA ALA A 12 -29.39 33.57 6.43
C ALA A 12 -30.13 34.20 7.60
N VAL A 13 -29.71 33.91 8.83
CA VAL A 13 -30.25 34.57 10.04
C VAL A 13 -29.92 36.06 10.04
N SER A 14 -28.67 36.43 9.74
CA SER A 14 -28.24 37.84 9.68
C SER A 14 -29.01 38.66 8.64
N LEU A 15 -29.45 38.01 7.56
CA LEU A 15 -30.28 38.59 6.51
C LEU A 15 -31.80 38.55 6.81
N GLY A 16 -32.19 38.05 7.97
CA GLY A 16 -33.61 37.94 8.35
C GLY A 16 -34.39 36.84 7.60
N LEU A 17 -33.71 35.95 6.87
CA LEU A 17 -34.33 34.87 6.09
C LEU A 17 -34.66 33.63 6.95
N LEU A 18 -33.99 33.48 8.09
CA LEU A 18 -34.18 32.38 9.03
C LEU A 18 -34.30 32.91 10.48
N ALA A 19 -35.08 32.26 11.31
CA ALA A 19 -35.12 32.54 12.74
C ALA A 19 -33.87 31.96 13.42
N GLU A 20 -33.36 32.62 14.50
CA GLU A 20 -32.16 32.18 15.24
C GLU A 20 -32.26 30.76 15.77
N SER A 21 -33.44 30.29 16.10
CA SER A 21 -33.69 28.91 16.56
C SER A 21 -33.20 27.85 15.56
N TRP A 22 -33.16 28.16 14.26
CA TRP A 22 -32.68 27.24 13.25
C TRP A 22 -31.20 27.00 13.33
N LEU A 23 -30.39 27.95 13.83
CA LEU A 23 -28.95 27.72 14.05
C LEU A 23 -28.72 26.63 15.09
N VAL A 24 -29.54 26.60 16.15
CA VAL A 24 -29.45 25.55 17.17
C VAL A 24 -29.83 24.21 16.58
N VAL A 25 -30.87 24.14 15.75
CA VAL A 25 -31.29 22.90 15.08
C VAL A 25 -30.20 22.39 14.14
N ILE A 26 -29.60 23.28 13.34
CA ILE A 26 -28.50 22.92 12.43
C ILE A 26 -27.29 22.41 13.21
N ALA A 27 -26.89 23.11 14.31
CA ALA A 27 -25.76 22.71 15.13
C ALA A 27 -25.97 21.35 15.79
N LEU A 28 -27.13 21.09 16.35
CA LEU A 28 -27.48 19.79 16.93
C LEU A 28 -27.52 18.69 15.88
N SER A 29 -28.10 18.96 14.71
CA SER A 29 -28.15 18.00 13.60
C SER A 29 -26.75 17.63 13.11
N LEU A 30 -25.85 18.60 13.01
CA LEU A 30 -24.44 18.38 12.66
C LEU A 30 -23.75 17.51 13.71
N SER A 31 -23.92 17.83 15.00
CA SER A 31 -23.30 17.09 16.10
C SER A 31 -23.76 15.63 16.12
N VAL A 32 -25.06 15.38 16.01
CA VAL A 32 -25.63 14.04 15.96
C VAL A 32 -25.15 13.27 14.72
N SER A 33 -25.14 13.94 13.55
CA SER A 33 -24.63 13.36 12.30
C SER A 33 -23.16 12.95 12.44
N PHE A 34 -22.34 13.77 13.08
CA PHE A 34 -20.91 13.48 13.30
C PHE A 34 -20.70 12.24 14.15
N VAL A 35 -21.46 12.10 15.25
CA VAL A 35 -21.40 10.92 16.13
C VAL A 35 -21.81 9.67 15.35
N ILE A 36 -22.93 9.71 14.62
CA ILE A 36 -23.42 8.57 13.83
C ILE A 36 -22.38 8.17 12.77
N THR A 37 -21.86 9.15 12.02
CA THR A 37 -20.89 8.90 10.96
C THR A 37 -19.59 8.33 11.51
N SER A 38 -19.12 8.81 12.66
CA SER A 38 -17.89 8.30 13.31
C SER A 38 -18.03 6.82 13.70
N VAL A 39 -19.18 6.44 14.26
CA VAL A 39 -19.45 5.04 14.62
C VAL A 39 -19.56 4.15 13.36
N LEU A 40 -20.28 4.62 12.34
CA LEU A 40 -20.44 3.89 11.08
C LEU A 40 -19.10 3.71 10.36
N TYR A 41 -18.28 4.75 10.31
CA TYR A 41 -16.96 4.70 9.68
C TYR A 41 -16.03 3.70 10.38
N ARG A 42 -16.01 3.71 11.72
CA ARG A 42 -15.20 2.78 12.52
C ARG A 42 -15.56 1.32 12.27
N THR A 43 -16.83 1.04 11.96
CA THR A 43 -17.33 -0.33 11.74
C THR A 43 -17.46 -0.70 10.26
N SER A 44 -17.20 0.23 9.34
CA SER A 44 -17.45 0.06 7.90
C SER A 44 -16.72 -1.14 7.29
N HIS A 45 -15.45 -1.35 7.60
CA HIS A 45 -14.68 -2.50 7.11
C HIS A 45 -15.28 -3.84 7.56
N SER A 46 -15.65 -3.95 8.84
CA SER A 46 -16.26 -5.16 9.37
C SER A 46 -17.64 -5.43 8.74
N GLN A 47 -18.40 -4.37 8.50
CA GLN A 47 -19.73 -4.48 7.85
C GLN A 47 -19.59 -4.81 6.37
N TYR A 48 -18.62 -4.23 5.66
CA TYR A 48 -18.34 -4.57 4.27
C TYR A 48 -18.04 -6.06 4.12
N HIS A 49 -17.13 -6.61 4.91
CA HIS A 49 -16.82 -8.05 4.87
C HIS A 49 -18.06 -8.93 5.13
N ARG A 50 -18.95 -8.50 6.03
CA ARG A 50 -20.17 -9.24 6.36
C ARG A 50 -21.22 -9.19 5.24
N TYR A 51 -21.31 -8.09 4.51
CA TYR A 51 -22.34 -7.87 3.48
C TYR A 51 -21.79 -7.91 2.05
N LYS A 52 -20.48 -8.20 1.86
CA LYS A 52 -19.77 -8.23 0.58
C LYS A 52 -20.56 -8.99 -0.50
N ASP A 53 -21.05 -10.20 -0.20
CA ASP A 53 -21.77 -11.03 -1.16
C ASP A 53 -23.13 -10.46 -1.56
N THR A 54 -23.79 -9.74 -0.65
CA THR A 54 -25.06 -9.07 -0.93
C THR A 54 -24.84 -7.83 -1.79
N ILE A 55 -23.78 -7.07 -1.51
CA ILE A 55 -23.40 -5.85 -2.25
C ILE A 55 -22.94 -6.20 -3.67
N LYS A 56 -22.18 -7.28 -3.84
CA LYS A 56 -21.75 -7.79 -5.15
C LYS A 56 -22.89 -8.09 -6.11
N ARG A 57 -24.11 -8.38 -5.62
CA ARG A 57 -25.29 -8.57 -6.49
C ARG A 57 -25.74 -7.29 -7.21
N PHE A 58 -25.34 -6.13 -6.70
CA PHE A 58 -25.64 -4.82 -7.31
C PHE A 58 -24.49 -4.32 -8.18
N GLU A 59 -23.36 -5.04 -8.22
CA GLU A 59 -22.20 -4.70 -9.03
C GLU A 59 -22.55 -4.83 -10.53
N LYS A 60 -22.29 -3.77 -11.29
CA LYS A 60 -22.48 -3.79 -12.75
C LYS A 60 -21.31 -4.49 -13.41
N ASN A 61 -21.59 -5.35 -14.40
CA ASN A 61 -20.55 -6.04 -15.18
C ASN A 61 -19.60 -5.11 -15.96
N ARG A 62 -19.91 -3.82 -16.08
CA ARG A 62 -19.06 -2.84 -16.76
C ARG A 62 -18.21 -2.12 -15.71
N ARG A 63 -17.00 -2.61 -15.50
CA ARG A 63 -16.00 -1.97 -14.66
C ARG A 63 -15.52 -0.66 -15.29
N LEU A 64 -15.26 0.35 -14.47
CA LEU A 64 -14.53 1.54 -14.89
C LEU A 64 -13.08 1.15 -15.22
N LYS A 65 -12.39 1.94 -16.03
CA LYS A 65 -10.98 1.66 -16.37
C LYS A 65 -10.06 1.68 -15.14
N GLU A 66 -10.46 2.45 -14.14
CA GLU A 66 -9.79 2.58 -12.85
C GLU A 66 -9.97 1.33 -11.97
N ASP A 67 -11.05 0.57 -12.16
CA ASP A 67 -11.38 -0.65 -11.40
C ASP A 67 -10.84 -1.93 -12.07
N ILE A 68 -10.06 -1.78 -13.14
CA ILE A 68 -9.40 -2.92 -13.80
C ILE A 68 -8.08 -3.17 -13.09
N TYR A 69 -8.06 -4.19 -12.24
CA TYR A 69 -6.84 -4.61 -11.57
C TYR A 69 -5.85 -5.21 -12.56
N PRO A 70 -4.56 -4.91 -12.41
CA PRO A 70 -3.53 -5.48 -13.26
C PRO A 70 -3.41 -6.99 -13.02
N THR A 71 -3.06 -7.72 -14.06
CA THR A 71 -2.79 -9.16 -13.96
C THR A 71 -1.29 -9.41 -13.91
N LEU A 72 -0.86 -10.19 -12.92
CA LEU A 72 0.53 -10.66 -12.80
C LEU A 72 0.70 -11.94 -13.62
N HIS A 73 1.09 -11.80 -14.89
CA HIS A 73 1.29 -12.97 -15.76
C HIS A 73 2.47 -13.82 -15.27
N LYS A 74 2.17 -14.94 -14.61
CA LYS A 74 3.16 -15.93 -14.13
C LYS A 74 4.25 -15.32 -13.22
N ALA A 75 3.94 -14.25 -12.47
CA ALA A 75 4.88 -13.69 -11.52
C ALA A 75 5.21 -14.70 -10.43
N GLU A 76 6.48 -14.95 -10.21
CA GLU A 76 6.99 -15.76 -9.10
C GLU A 76 7.49 -14.90 -7.96
N PHE A 77 8.07 -13.73 -8.29
CA PHE A 77 8.51 -12.72 -7.33
C PHE A 77 7.86 -11.38 -7.64
N LEU A 78 7.49 -10.66 -6.56
CA LEU A 78 6.88 -9.34 -6.64
C LEU A 78 7.67 -8.35 -5.78
N VAL A 79 8.11 -7.24 -6.35
CA VAL A 79 8.80 -6.16 -5.65
C VAL A 79 7.85 -4.97 -5.53
N LEU A 80 7.47 -4.61 -4.30
CA LEU A 80 6.67 -3.42 -3.99
C LEU A 80 7.58 -2.25 -3.66
N GLY A 81 7.31 -1.11 -4.31
CA GLY A 81 8.11 0.09 -4.18
C GLY A 81 9.30 0.07 -5.15
N MET A 82 9.08 0.54 -6.38
CA MET A 82 10.11 0.62 -7.44
C MET A 82 10.94 1.90 -7.31
N GLY A 83 11.39 2.20 -6.08
CA GLY A 83 12.43 3.18 -5.79
C GLY A 83 13.83 2.64 -6.08
N ARG A 84 14.88 3.31 -5.59
CA ARG A 84 16.28 2.90 -5.83
C ARG A 84 16.58 1.47 -5.35
N VAL A 85 16.13 1.14 -4.15
CA VAL A 85 16.35 -0.20 -3.56
C VAL A 85 15.51 -1.25 -4.28
N GLY A 86 14.23 -0.95 -4.55
CA GLY A 86 13.35 -1.88 -5.25
C GLY A 86 13.79 -2.18 -6.67
N GLN A 87 14.21 -1.17 -7.44
CA GLN A 87 14.80 -1.39 -8.77
C GLN A 87 16.11 -2.19 -8.70
N GLY A 88 16.94 -1.92 -7.69
CA GLY A 88 18.15 -2.70 -7.44
C GLY A 88 17.83 -4.18 -7.18
N ALA A 89 16.88 -4.45 -6.30
CA ALA A 89 16.42 -5.80 -5.99
C ALA A 89 15.79 -6.49 -7.22
N PHE A 90 14.92 -5.79 -7.94
CA PHE A 90 14.31 -6.28 -9.18
C PHE A 90 15.37 -6.69 -10.22
N ASN A 91 16.33 -5.82 -10.48
CA ASN A 91 17.39 -6.07 -11.46
C ASN A 91 18.32 -7.22 -11.03
N ALA A 92 18.62 -7.31 -9.74
CA ALA A 92 19.44 -8.40 -9.20
C ALA A 92 18.71 -9.74 -9.34
N LEU A 93 17.45 -9.83 -8.93
CA LEU A 93 16.64 -11.04 -9.03
C LEU A 93 16.45 -11.49 -10.49
N SER A 94 16.18 -10.56 -11.39
CA SER A 94 16.03 -10.85 -12.84
C SER A 94 17.30 -11.40 -13.48
N LYS A 95 18.48 -11.13 -12.90
CA LYS A 95 19.78 -11.64 -13.42
C LYS A 95 20.21 -12.94 -12.74
N LEU A 96 19.88 -13.12 -11.46
CA LEU A 96 20.39 -14.22 -10.65
C LEU A 96 19.54 -15.48 -10.73
N ALA A 97 18.28 -15.34 -11.11
CA ALA A 97 17.34 -16.44 -11.11
C ALA A 97 16.57 -16.50 -12.44
N ASP A 98 16.34 -17.71 -12.93
CA ASP A 98 15.45 -17.96 -14.09
C ASP A 98 13.99 -17.92 -13.61
N VAL A 99 13.59 -16.78 -13.04
CA VAL A 99 12.27 -16.54 -12.42
C VAL A 99 11.61 -15.31 -13.00
N SER A 100 10.29 -15.31 -13.01
CA SER A 100 9.50 -14.16 -13.45
C SER A 100 9.35 -13.14 -12.32
N VAL A 101 10.08 -12.03 -12.42
CA VAL A 101 10.05 -10.91 -11.45
C VAL A 101 9.12 -9.82 -11.96
N TRP A 102 8.24 -9.34 -11.10
CA TRP A 102 7.37 -8.19 -11.35
C TRP A 102 7.60 -7.10 -10.32
N GLY A 103 7.46 -5.86 -10.76
CA GLY A 103 7.48 -4.69 -9.89
C GLY A 103 6.09 -4.07 -9.74
N MET A 104 5.84 -3.44 -8.60
CA MET A 104 4.64 -2.65 -8.33
C MET A 104 5.02 -1.32 -7.69
N ASP A 105 4.41 -0.24 -8.15
CA ASP A 105 4.56 1.09 -7.53
C ASP A 105 3.25 1.87 -7.69
N ALA A 106 2.92 2.71 -6.72
CA ALA A 106 1.73 3.56 -6.76
C ALA A 106 1.89 4.74 -7.75
N ASP A 107 3.12 5.13 -8.06
CA ASP A 107 3.42 6.24 -8.98
C ASP A 107 3.25 5.80 -10.44
N ARG A 108 2.13 6.22 -11.03
CA ARG A 108 1.78 5.92 -12.44
C ARG A 108 2.82 6.43 -13.44
N VAL A 109 3.49 7.55 -13.16
CA VAL A 109 4.50 8.14 -14.07
C VAL A 109 5.74 7.26 -14.07
N LYS A 110 6.20 6.88 -12.90
CA LYS A 110 7.33 5.97 -12.71
C LYS A 110 7.08 4.61 -13.35
N VAL A 111 5.90 4.02 -13.12
CA VAL A 111 5.52 2.74 -13.72
C VAL A 111 5.52 2.80 -15.24
N LYS A 112 4.96 3.87 -15.84
CA LYS A 112 5.00 4.04 -17.30
C LYS A 112 6.43 4.13 -17.84
N GLN A 113 7.31 4.85 -17.14
CA GLN A 113 8.72 4.94 -17.51
C GLN A 113 9.38 3.57 -17.47
N LEU A 114 9.29 2.85 -16.35
CA LEU A 114 9.90 1.53 -16.19
C LEU A 114 9.35 0.49 -17.18
N ALA A 115 8.06 0.56 -17.49
CA ALA A 115 7.46 -0.28 -18.53
C ALA A 115 8.03 0.03 -19.92
N SER A 116 8.31 1.31 -20.25
CA SER A 116 8.94 1.70 -21.50
C SER A 116 10.41 1.25 -21.62
N GLU A 117 11.05 1.00 -20.49
CA GLU A 117 12.40 0.42 -20.38
C GLU A 117 12.38 -1.13 -20.48
N GLY A 118 11.18 -1.72 -20.61
CA GLY A 118 11.00 -3.17 -20.78
C GLY A 118 10.86 -3.97 -19.49
N LEU A 119 10.70 -3.31 -18.33
CA LEU A 119 10.49 -4.00 -17.07
C LEU A 119 9.03 -4.46 -16.92
N ASN A 120 8.83 -5.64 -16.35
CA ASN A 120 7.50 -6.12 -15.97
C ASN A 120 7.04 -5.38 -14.71
N VAL A 121 6.26 -4.32 -14.89
CA VAL A 121 5.78 -3.49 -13.78
C VAL A 121 4.30 -3.19 -13.91
N ILE A 122 3.63 -3.10 -12.76
CA ILE A 122 2.23 -2.72 -12.64
C ILE A 122 2.07 -1.50 -11.74
N CYS A 123 1.03 -0.70 -12.02
CA CYS A 123 0.62 0.36 -11.13
C CYS A 123 -0.38 -0.19 -10.12
N GLY A 124 -0.09 -0.01 -8.84
CA GLY A 124 -0.98 -0.40 -7.75
C GLY A 124 -0.52 0.20 -6.43
N ASP A 125 -1.49 0.51 -5.59
CA ASP A 125 -1.24 0.92 -4.21
C ASP A 125 -1.29 -0.32 -3.32
N GLY A 126 -0.18 -0.66 -2.68
CA GLY A 126 -0.10 -1.80 -1.77
C GLY A 126 -0.98 -1.67 -0.52
N GLU A 127 -1.44 -0.48 -0.18
CA GLU A 127 -2.39 -0.26 0.91
C GLU A 127 -3.86 -0.43 0.49
N ASP A 128 -4.13 -0.59 -0.80
CA ASP A 128 -5.48 -0.87 -1.30
C ASP A 128 -5.86 -2.34 -1.03
N VAL A 129 -6.82 -2.53 -0.13
CA VAL A 129 -7.33 -3.87 0.24
C VAL A 129 -7.94 -4.58 -0.96
N ASP A 130 -8.68 -3.85 -1.81
CA ASP A 130 -9.34 -4.42 -2.97
C ASP A 130 -8.33 -4.90 -4.02
N LEU A 131 -7.14 -4.31 -4.07
CA LEU A 131 -6.06 -4.79 -4.93
C LEU A 131 -5.70 -6.24 -4.62
N TRP A 132 -5.45 -6.57 -3.35
CA TRP A 132 -5.03 -7.90 -2.92
C TRP A 132 -6.13 -8.96 -3.07
N ASP A 133 -7.39 -8.59 -2.89
CA ASP A 133 -8.54 -9.46 -3.09
C ASP A 133 -8.75 -9.84 -4.57
N ASN A 134 -8.24 -9.03 -5.51
CA ASN A 134 -8.42 -9.21 -6.95
C ASN A 134 -7.13 -9.61 -7.69
N LEU A 135 -5.97 -9.51 -7.05
CA LEU A 135 -4.68 -9.86 -7.65
C LEU A 135 -4.40 -11.37 -7.49
N GLU A 136 -4.11 -12.06 -8.59
CA GLU A 136 -3.76 -13.47 -8.55
C GLU A 136 -2.32 -13.69 -8.04
N LEU A 137 -2.17 -14.01 -6.75
CA LEU A 137 -0.87 -14.25 -6.10
C LEU A 137 -0.48 -15.72 -6.00
N LYS A 138 -1.24 -16.65 -6.61
CA LYS A 138 -1.04 -18.10 -6.47
C LYS A 138 0.37 -18.58 -6.81
N ASN A 139 1.01 -17.97 -7.79
CA ASN A 139 2.35 -18.33 -8.24
C ASN A 139 3.45 -17.47 -7.60
N VAL A 140 3.09 -16.44 -6.85
CA VAL A 140 4.05 -15.56 -6.20
C VAL A 140 4.56 -16.25 -4.94
N HIS A 141 5.85 -16.59 -4.92
CA HIS A 141 6.48 -17.27 -3.80
C HIS A 141 7.11 -16.29 -2.81
N LEU A 142 7.52 -15.11 -3.30
CA LEU A 142 8.20 -14.10 -2.51
C LEU A 142 7.71 -12.70 -2.90
N ILE A 143 7.35 -11.92 -1.89
CA ILE A 143 7.06 -10.48 -2.01
C ILE A 143 8.13 -9.71 -1.26
N LEU A 144 8.78 -8.75 -1.94
CA LEU A 144 9.78 -7.85 -1.36
C LEU A 144 9.16 -6.47 -1.17
N LEU A 145 9.15 -5.98 0.06
CA LEU A 145 8.65 -4.66 0.43
C LEU A 145 9.83 -3.68 0.52
N ALA A 146 10.10 -2.98 -0.58
CA ALA A 146 11.15 -1.96 -0.66
C ALA A 146 10.57 -0.55 -0.42
N LEU A 147 9.89 -0.39 0.70
CA LEU A 147 9.11 0.80 1.06
C LEU A 147 9.86 1.68 2.07
N PRO A 148 9.69 3.02 2.01
CA PRO A 148 10.34 3.93 2.94
C PRO A 148 9.68 3.94 4.33
N SER A 149 8.42 3.54 4.42
CA SER A 149 7.61 3.54 5.64
C SER A 149 7.47 2.13 6.20
N ILE A 150 7.85 1.95 7.45
CA ILE A 150 7.67 0.70 8.19
C ILE A 150 6.19 0.41 8.41
N GLN A 151 5.39 1.45 8.67
CA GLN A 151 3.97 1.28 8.90
C GLN A 151 3.25 0.77 7.65
N ASP A 152 3.62 1.24 6.46
CA ASP A 152 3.07 0.76 5.19
C ASP A 152 3.45 -0.71 4.97
N ALA A 153 4.70 -1.09 5.25
CA ALA A 153 5.15 -2.47 5.16
C ALA A 153 4.36 -3.41 6.10
N ILE A 154 4.07 -2.97 7.33
CA ILE A 154 3.24 -3.69 8.29
C ILE A 154 1.80 -3.82 7.78
N ASN A 155 1.21 -2.71 7.33
CA ASN A 155 -0.16 -2.69 6.83
C ASN A 155 -0.33 -3.62 5.63
N ILE A 156 0.59 -3.54 4.67
CA ILE A 156 0.60 -4.40 3.47
C ILE A 156 0.78 -5.86 3.85
N THR A 157 1.71 -6.19 4.75
CA THR A 157 1.90 -7.58 5.22
C THR A 157 0.62 -8.13 5.81
N ARG A 158 -0.07 -7.35 6.65
CA ARG A 158 -1.35 -7.75 7.24
C ARG A 158 -2.43 -7.97 6.19
N GLN A 159 -2.54 -7.08 5.20
CA GLN A 159 -3.51 -7.20 4.12
C GLN A 159 -3.24 -8.44 3.25
N LEU A 160 -1.98 -8.69 2.89
CA LEU A 160 -1.57 -9.90 2.16
C LEU A 160 -2.01 -11.18 2.90
N ARG A 161 -1.77 -11.25 4.22
CA ARG A 161 -2.20 -12.40 5.04
C ARG A 161 -3.71 -12.54 5.10
N ASN A 162 -4.44 -11.41 5.22
CA ASN A 162 -5.91 -11.40 5.22
C ASN A 162 -6.49 -11.83 3.86
N ALA A 163 -5.85 -11.49 2.75
CA ALA A 163 -6.20 -11.94 1.40
C ALA A 163 -5.82 -13.41 1.12
N GLY A 164 -5.22 -14.11 2.11
CA GLY A 164 -4.86 -15.52 2.00
C GLY A 164 -3.50 -15.80 1.37
N TYR A 165 -2.64 -14.79 1.23
CA TYR A 165 -1.28 -15.01 0.74
C TYR A 165 -0.44 -15.80 1.75
N THR A 166 0.08 -16.96 1.33
CA THR A 166 0.88 -17.88 2.15
C THR A 166 2.36 -17.90 1.81
N GLY A 167 2.76 -17.18 0.77
CA GLY A 167 4.17 -17.05 0.37
C GLY A 167 4.98 -16.22 1.36
N LYS A 168 6.26 -16.07 1.07
CA LYS A 168 7.21 -15.33 1.90
C LYS A 168 7.11 -13.83 1.66
N VAL A 169 7.27 -13.06 2.74
CA VAL A 169 7.35 -11.59 2.71
C VAL A 169 8.70 -11.17 3.28
N ALA A 170 9.47 -10.43 2.50
CA ALA A 170 10.71 -9.80 2.94
C ALA A 170 10.56 -8.28 2.92
N ALA A 171 11.15 -7.59 3.88
CA ALA A 171 11.11 -6.13 3.96
C ALA A 171 12.50 -5.56 4.25
N ILE A 172 12.65 -4.27 3.96
CA ILE A 172 13.83 -3.49 4.37
C ILE A 172 13.50 -2.68 5.61
N ALA A 173 14.46 -2.57 6.51
CA ALA A 173 14.45 -1.67 7.67
C ALA A 173 15.74 -0.85 7.70
N ARG A 174 15.74 0.27 8.38
CA ARG A 174 16.93 1.11 8.54
C ARG A 174 17.62 0.89 9.87
N TYR A 175 16.84 0.60 10.91
CA TYR A 175 17.30 0.49 12.29
C TYR A 175 16.88 -0.86 12.88
N GLU A 176 17.58 -1.28 13.94
CA GLU A 176 17.39 -2.59 14.58
C GLU A 176 16.02 -2.73 15.26
N ASP A 177 15.51 -1.66 15.84
CA ASP A 177 14.16 -1.61 16.41
C ASP A 177 13.07 -1.81 15.34
N GLU A 178 13.26 -1.25 14.14
CA GLU A 178 12.38 -1.47 12.99
C GLU A 178 12.42 -2.93 12.53
N VAL A 179 13.59 -3.58 12.55
CA VAL A 179 13.75 -5.00 12.19
C VAL A 179 12.89 -5.87 13.10
N ASN A 180 13.04 -5.71 14.42
CA ASN A 180 12.29 -6.49 15.40
C ASN A 180 10.79 -6.26 15.26
N HIS A 181 10.37 -5.02 15.08
CA HIS A 181 8.96 -4.68 14.92
C HIS A 181 8.32 -5.32 13.67
N LEU A 182 9.00 -5.30 12.52
CA LEU A 182 8.53 -5.94 11.29
C LEU A 182 8.40 -7.46 11.45
N LEU A 183 9.38 -8.13 12.09
CA LEU A 183 9.33 -9.56 12.35
C LEU A 183 8.14 -9.93 13.25
N GLU A 184 7.90 -9.16 14.31
CA GLU A 184 6.74 -9.35 15.21
C GLU A 184 5.40 -9.19 14.48
N GLN A 185 5.35 -8.37 13.43
CA GLN A 185 4.15 -8.13 12.64
C GLN A 185 3.96 -9.11 11.46
N GLY A 186 4.78 -10.17 11.38
CA GLY A 186 4.60 -11.28 10.46
C GLY A 186 5.34 -11.16 9.13
N VAL A 187 6.31 -10.27 9.03
CA VAL A 187 7.30 -10.29 7.95
C VAL A 187 8.25 -11.46 8.16
N ASP A 188 8.48 -12.30 7.15
CA ASP A 188 9.30 -13.52 7.29
C ASP A 188 10.80 -13.22 7.36
N LYS A 189 11.27 -12.18 6.67
CA LYS A 189 12.67 -11.77 6.65
C LYS A 189 12.79 -10.26 6.53
N VAL A 190 13.67 -9.69 7.35
CA VAL A 190 13.96 -8.26 7.30
C VAL A 190 15.45 -8.06 7.07
N PHE A 191 15.80 -7.13 6.17
CA PHE A 191 17.15 -6.71 5.88
C PHE A 191 17.38 -5.33 6.46
N ASN A 192 18.38 -5.21 7.35
CA ASN A 192 18.82 -3.91 7.85
C ASN A 192 19.67 -3.23 6.78
N PHE A 193 19.11 -2.20 6.16
CA PHE A 193 19.75 -1.51 5.02
C PHE A 193 21.15 -0.97 5.35
N PHE A 194 21.32 -0.36 6.51
CA PHE A 194 22.60 0.24 6.89
C PHE A 194 23.65 -0.81 7.26
N THR A 195 23.26 -1.87 7.92
CA THR A 195 24.17 -2.98 8.26
C THR A 195 24.65 -3.69 7.00
N GLU A 196 23.75 -4.02 6.08
CA GLU A 196 24.08 -4.70 4.82
C GLU A 196 24.90 -3.79 3.89
N ALA A 197 24.58 -2.50 3.81
CA ALA A 197 25.37 -1.55 3.04
C ALA A 197 26.77 -1.38 3.62
N GLY A 198 26.90 -1.35 4.94
CA GLY A 198 28.20 -1.30 5.63
C GLY A 198 29.06 -2.53 5.37
N LEU A 199 28.45 -3.71 5.43
CA LEU A 199 29.12 -4.98 5.15
C LEU A 199 29.60 -5.03 3.70
N GLY A 200 28.73 -4.74 2.73
CA GLY A 200 29.08 -4.72 1.32
C GLY A 200 30.16 -3.70 0.99
N PHE A 201 30.12 -2.51 1.60
CA PHE A 201 31.17 -1.50 1.45
C PHE A 201 32.52 -2.00 1.97
N ALA A 202 32.55 -2.67 3.11
CA ALA A 202 33.79 -3.23 3.67
C ALA A 202 34.36 -4.35 2.80
N GLU A 203 33.52 -5.27 2.32
CA GLU A 203 33.92 -6.38 1.46
C GLU A 203 34.50 -5.90 0.11
N GLU A 204 33.84 -4.97 -0.56
CA GLU A 204 34.32 -4.39 -1.83
C GLU A 204 35.60 -3.61 -1.64
N SER A 205 35.73 -2.83 -0.55
CA SER A 205 36.93 -2.09 -0.23
C SER A 205 38.14 -3.00 0.02
N LEU A 206 37.91 -4.10 0.74
CA LEU A 206 38.96 -5.11 0.99
C LEU A 206 39.37 -5.81 -0.30
N ALA A 207 38.43 -6.18 -1.15
CA ALA A 207 38.70 -6.78 -2.44
C ALA A 207 39.54 -5.84 -3.33
N TYR A 208 39.22 -4.55 -3.36
CA TYR A 208 39.96 -3.54 -4.08
C TYR A 208 41.39 -3.37 -3.55
N ALA A 209 41.58 -3.33 -2.23
CA ALA A 209 42.91 -3.23 -1.61
C ALA A 209 43.80 -4.43 -1.97
N ASN A 210 43.25 -5.65 -1.99
CA ASN A 210 43.97 -6.87 -2.32
C ASN A 210 44.35 -6.96 -3.84
N THR A 211 43.59 -6.28 -4.70
CA THR A 211 43.88 -6.27 -6.15
C THR A 211 45.08 -5.41 -6.49
N GLN A 212 45.44 -4.43 -5.66
CA GLN A 212 46.59 -3.54 -5.86
C GLN A 212 47.92 -4.12 -5.33
N GLN A 213 47.90 -5.30 -4.66
CA GLN A 213 49.12 -5.96 -4.17
C GLN A 213 49.67 -7.04 -5.11
N LYS A 214 49.12 -7.16 -6.30
CA LYS A 214 49.66 -7.99 -7.41
C LYS A 214 50.24 -7.13 -8.52
#